data_0da6b8811bef554ddf255a3cafc4b259
#
_entry.id   0da6b8811bef554ddf255a3cafc4b259
#
_cell.length_a   1.000
_cell.length_b   1.000
_cell.length_c   1.000
_cell.angle_alpha   90.00
_cell.angle_beta   90.00
_cell.angle_gamma   90.00
#
_symmetry.space_group_name_H-M   'P 1'
#
loop_
_entity.id
_entity.type
_entity.pdbx_description
1 polymer ?
#
loop_
_entity_poly.entity_id
_entity_poly.type
_entity_poly.pdbx_seq_one_letter_code
_entity_poly.pdbx_strand_id
1 'polypeptide(L)'
;MALTVPDEKDRPRESGAFAWIVVIALGLMSAGTTGTYSIIAGSFVAPVCEDLGFEYTSFSFYFTAILLGLALGLPLLSRFIPKVIGKPWHICVELVLIAAGAAMAFYTEVWMFTVSAAVIGICFSFTTGVCMSDVIDQWFSKSSGLAIGLAWGVNSLCTLLLSPVITLVIEQQGWR
;
A
#
# COMPACT_ATOMS: atom_id res chain seq x y z
N MET A 1 3.35 -17.53 -28.90
CA MET A 1 2.24 -17.77 -27.99
C MET A 1 1.25 -16.63 -28.21
N ALA A 2 0.19 -16.88 -28.99
CA ALA A 2 -0.80 -15.86 -29.37
C ALA A 2 -1.61 -15.53 -28.12
N LEU A 3 -1.59 -14.27 -27.71
CA LEU A 3 -2.51 -13.72 -26.73
C LEU A 3 -3.92 -13.79 -27.34
N THR A 4 -4.71 -14.76 -26.95
CA THR A 4 -6.14 -14.78 -27.27
C THR A 4 -6.78 -13.61 -26.57
N VAL A 5 -7.19 -12.61 -27.37
CA VAL A 5 -8.03 -11.52 -26.89
C VAL A 5 -9.33 -12.14 -26.36
N PRO A 6 -9.73 -11.90 -25.10
CA PRO A 6 -10.98 -12.44 -24.58
C PRO A 6 -12.16 -11.98 -25.44
N ASP A 7 -13.10 -12.88 -25.70
CA ASP A 7 -14.30 -12.60 -26.48
C ASP A 7 -15.09 -11.47 -25.80
N GLU A 8 -15.69 -10.57 -26.58
CA GLU A 8 -16.47 -9.42 -26.11
C GLU A 8 -17.62 -9.82 -25.18
N LYS A 9 -18.01 -11.09 -25.19
CA LYS A 9 -19.07 -11.69 -24.37
C LYS A 9 -18.64 -11.99 -22.93
N ASP A 10 -17.32 -12.10 -22.66
CA ASP A 10 -16.73 -12.39 -21.34
C ASP A 10 -16.29 -11.12 -20.61
N ARG A 11 -16.53 -9.93 -21.19
CA ARG A 11 -16.22 -8.67 -20.52
C ARG A 11 -17.26 -8.40 -19.43
N PRO A 12 -16.80 -8.07 -18.21
CA PRO A 12 -17.71 -7.73 -17.13
C PRO A 12 -18.63 -6.57 -17.58
N ARG A 13 -19.91 -6.74 -17.40
CA ARG A 13 -20.87 -5.63 -17.54
C ARG A 13 -20.46 -4.56 -16.54
N GLU A 14 -20.37 -3.30 -16.99
CA GLU A 14 -20.27 -2.16 -16.09
C GLU A 14 -21.45 -2.27 -15.12
N SER A 15 -21.20 -2.89 -14.00
CA SER A 15 -22.26 -3.20 -13.05
C SER A 15 -22.34 -2.04 -12.08
N GLY A 16 -23.39 -1.23 -12.24
CA GLY A 16 -23.98 -0.27 -11.33
C GLY A 16 -23.17 0.29 -10.14
N ALA A 17 -23.87 0.83 -9.17
CA ALA A 17 -23.31 1.45 -7.96
C ALA A 17 -22.33 0.57 -7.18
N PHE A 18 -22.46 -0.77 -7.24
CA PHE A 18 -21.58 -1.69 -6.50
C PHE A 18 -20.12 -1.65 -6.98
N ALA A 19 -19.89 -1.52 -8.30
CA ALA A 19 -18.52 -1.41 -8.84
C ALA A 19 -17.81 -0.16 -8.32
N TRP A 20 -18.52 0.96 -8.19
CA TRP A 20 -17.96 2.19 -7.63
C TRP A 20 -17.68 2.08 -6.12
N ILE A 21 -18.49 1.34 -5.38
CA ILE A 21 -18.21 1.03 -3.96
C ILE A 21 -16.89 0.24 -3.85
N VAL A 22 -16.65 -0.73 -4.73
CA VAL A 22 -15.38 -1.48 -4.78
C VAL A 22 -14.19 -0.55 -5.04
N VAL A 23 -14.33 0.42 -5.97
CA VAL A 23 -13.28 1.42 -6.25
C VAL A 23 -12.94 2.25 -5.02
N ILE A 24 -13.96 2.73 -4.30
CA ILE A 24 -13.77 3.51 -3.07
C ILE A 24 -13.10 2.64 -1.99
N ALA A 25 -13.55 1.40 -1.82
CA ALA A 25 -12.96 0.47 -0.84
C ALA A 25 -11.48 0.18 -1.14
N LEU A 26 -11.12 -0.01 -2.42
CA LEU A 26 -9.72 -0.17 -2.85
C LEU A 26 -8.88 1.08 -2.56
N GLY A 27 -9.44 2.26 -2.78
CA GLY A 27 -8.78 3.53 -2.45
C GLY A 27 -8.53 3.68 -0.94
N LEU A 28 -9.52 3.33 -0.10
CA LEU A 28 -9.39 3.34 1.36
C LEU A 28 -8.37 2.31 1.85
N MET A 29 -8.38 1.10 1.29
CA MET A 29 -7.38 0.07 1.59
C MET A 29 -5.96 0.54 1.24
N SER A 30 -5.79 1.16 0.07
CA SER A 30 -4.51 1.73 -0.35
C SER A 30 -4.05 2.87 0.55
N ALA A 31 -4.96 3.68 1.10
CA ALA A 31 -4.62 4.73 2.07
C ALA A 31 -4.09 4.13 3.39
N GLY A 32 -4.70 3.05 3.87
CA GLY A 32 -4.25 2.32 5.06
C GLY A 32 -2.89 1.64 4.90
N THR A 33 -2.51 1.28 3.68
CA THR A 33 -1.24 0.61 3.36
C THR A 33 -0.21 1.59 2.81
N THR A 34 -0.22 1.84 1.52
CA THR A 34 0.75 2.71 0.83
C THR A 34 0.76 4.13 1.39
N GLY A 35 -0.43 4.69 1.68
CA GLY A 35 -0.55 6.02 2.27
C GLY A 35 0.15 6.12 3.63
N THR A 36 -0.09 5.17 4.51
CA THR A 36 0.48 5.16 5.86
C THR A 36 1.99 4.94 5.83
N TYR A 37 2.48 3.88 5.20
CA TYR A 37 3.89 3.51 5.26
C TYR A 37 4.82 4.30 4.34
N SER A 38 4.29 5.02 3.34
CA SER A 38 5.12 5.85 2.45
C SER A 38 4.95 7.34 2.68
N ILE A 39 3.72 7.82 2.88
CA ILE A 39 3.45 9.26 2.97
C ILE A 39 3.46 9.70 4.44
N ILE A 40 2.64 9.05 5.29
CA ILE A 40 2.53 9.42 6.70
C ILE A 40 3.80 9.05 7.47
N ALA A 41 4.53 8.01 7.05
CA ALA A 41 5.81 7.65 7.65
C ALA A 41 6.81 8.82 7.68
N GLY A 42 6.70 9.79 6.77
CA GLY A 42 7.48 11.02 6.81
C GLY A 42 7.33 11.81 8.11
N SER A 43 6.14 11.80 8.73
CA SER A 43 5.89 12.49 9.99
C SER A 43 6.57 11.83 11.19
N PHE A 44 6.95 10.55 11.08
CA PHE A 44 7.66 9.83 12.14
C PHE A 44 9.19 10.02 12.09
N VAL A 45 9.75 10.48 10.97
CA VAL A 45 11.20 10.58 10.77
C VAL A 45 11.85 11.45 11.84
N ALA A 46 11.36 12.67 12.05
CA ALA A 46 11.93 13.58 13.02
C ALA A 46 11.81 13.06 14.47
N PRO A 47 10.61 12.68 14.95
CA PRO A 47 10.46 12.18 16.33
C PRO A 47 11.29 10.91 16.62
N VAL A 48 11.37 9.99 15.65
CA VAL A 48 12.15 8.75 15.80
C VAL A 48 13.66 9.03 15.83
N CYS A 49 14.14 9.90 14.92
CA CYS A 49 15.55 10.27 14.87
C CYS A 49 15.99 11.02 16.12
N GLU A 50 15.14 11.90 16.66
CA GLU A 50 15.43 12.65 17.88
C GLU A 50 15.43 11.75 19.13
N ASP A 51 14.47 10.84 19.25
CA ASP A 51 14.35 9.93 20.41
C ASP A 51 15.47 8.87 20.45
N LEU A 52 15.83 8.31 19.29
CA LEU A 52 16.81 7.24 19.19
C LEU A 52 18.23 7.72 18.82
N GLY A 53 18.40 9.02 18.58
CA GLY A 53 19.70 9.61 18.22
C GLY A 53 20.21 9.21 16.83
N PHE A 54 19.30 8.93 15.88
CA PHE A 54 19.67 8.53 14.53
C PHE A 54 19.93 9.76 13.64
N GLU A 55 20.88 9.61 12.71
CA GLU A 55 21.02 10.57 11.62
C GLU A 55 19.86 10.43 10.62
N TYR A 56 19.29 11.54 10.18
CA TYR A 56 18.22 11.56 9.16
C TYR A 56 18.61 10.81 7.88
N THR A 57 19.90 10.90 7.49
CA THR A 57 20.45 10.19 6.34
C THR A 57 20.34 8.67 6.51
N SER A 58 20.67 8.16 7.69
CA SER A 58 20.59 6.73 8.00
C SER A 58 19.15 6.23 8.00
N PHE A 59 18.22 7.02 8.52
CA PHE A 59 16.79 6.67 8.50
C PHE A 59 16.19 6.70 7.08
N SER A 60 16.77 7.46 6.15
CA SER A 60 16.34 7.49 4.74
C SER A 60 16.47 6.13 4.04
N PHE A 61 17.32 5.23 4.54
CA PHE A 61 17.38 3.85 4.05
C PHE A 61 16.07 3.09 4.22
N TYR A 62 15.21 3.47 5.16
CA TYR A 62 13.86 2.94 5.30
C TYR A 62 13.05 3.07 3.99
N PHE A 63 12.97 4.27 3.44
CA PHE A 63 12.24 4.51 2.19
C PHE A 63 12.86 3.80 0.99
N THR A 64 14.20 3.77 0.95
CA THR A 64 14.92 3.02 -0.09
C THR A 64 14.63 1.52 0.00
N ALA A 65 14.58 0.96 1.20
CA ALA A 65 14.28 -0.45 1.42
C ALA A 65 12.84 -0.81 1.01
N ILE A 66 11.84 0.06 1.26
CA ILE A 66 10.47 -0.12 0.76
C ILE A 66 10.47 -0.20 -0.77
N LEU A 67 11.13 0.74 -1.45
CA LEU A 67 11.16 0.78 -2.91
C LEU A 67 11.89 -0.42 -3.51
N LEU A 68 13.00 -0.84 -2.91
CA LEU A 68 13.73 -2.05 -3.33
C LEU A 68 12.90 -3.31 -3.09
N GLY A 69 12.22 -3.43 -1.94
CA GLY A 69 11.32 -4.53 -1.64
C GLY A 69 10.18 -4.62 -2.66
N LEU A 70 9.56 -3.49 -3.00
CA LEU A 70 8.54 -3.40 -4.04
C LEU A 70 9.09 -3.78 -5.42
N ALA A 71 10.24 -3.23 -5.82
CA ALA A 71 10.86 -3.49 -7.12
C ALA A 71 11.24 -4.96 -7.31
N LEU A 72 11.71 -5.63 -6.27
CA LEU A 72 12.04 -7.05 -6.29
C LEU A 72 10.79 -7.93 -6.15
N GLY A 73 9.81 -7.49 -5.36
CA GLY A 73 8.57 -8.20 -5.11
C GLY A 73 7.69 -8.31 -6.34
N LEU A 74 7.51 -7.24 -7.10
CA LEU A 74 6.62 -7.21 -8.28
C LEU A 74 6.93 -8.31 -9.32
N PRO A 75 8.15 -8.48 -9.83
CA PRO A 75 8.44 -9.51 -10.82
C PRO A 75 8.37 -10.93 -10.24
N LEU A 76 8.73 -11.11 -8.97
CA LEU A 76 8.67 -12.41 -8.32
C LEU A 76 7.22 -12.84 -8.07
N LEU A 77 6.38 -11.91 -7.66
CA LEU A 77 5.00 -12.16 -7.24
C LEU A 77 3.98 -12.04 -8.37
N SER A 78 4.32 -11.39 -9.48
CA SER A 78 3.42 -11.23 -10.63
C SER A 78 2.86 -12.56 -11.16
N ARG A 79 3.61 -13.66 -11.03
CA ARG A 79 3.14 -15.01 -11.39
C ARG A 79 2.08 -15.56 -10.42
N PHE A 80 2.06 -15.08 -9.18
CA PHE A 80 1.17 -15.57 -8.13
C PHE A 80 -0.06 -14.67 -7.97
N ILE A 81 0.04 -13.39 -8.31
CA ILE A 81 -1.04 -12.40 -8.19
C ILE A 81 -2.36 -12.89 -8.80
N PRO A 82 -2.43 -13.39 -10.05
CA PRO A 82 -3.68 -13.86 -10.64
C PRO A 82 -4.32 -15.05 -9.90
N LYS A 83 -3.52 -15.83 -9.17
CA LYS A 83 -3.99 -16.98 -8.40
C LYS A 83 -4.49 -16.62 -7.02
N VAL A 84 -4.14 -15.43 -6.54
CA VAL A 84 -4.34 -14.95 -5.18
C VAL A 84 -5.45 -13.90 -5.11
N ILE A 85 -5.68 -13.16 -6.20
CA ILE A 85 -6.75 -12.17 -6.32
C ILE A 85 -8.11 -12.85 -6.04
N GLY A 86 -8.90 -12.21 -5.18
CA GLY A 86 -10.22 -12.72 -4.78
C GLY A 86 -10.23 -13.79 -3.68
N LYS A 87 -9.07 -14.19 -3.16
CA LYS A 87 -8.96 -15.10 -2.02
C LYS A 87 -8.68 -14.33 -0.73
N PRO A 88 -8.94 -14.89 0.46
CA PRO A 88 -8.69 -14.23 1.75
C PRO A 88 -7.21 -13.95 2.05
N TRP A 89 -6.32 -14.22 1.11
CA TRP A 89 -4.88 -13.95 1.20
C TRP A 89 -4.54 -12.47 1.42
N HIS A 90 -5.33 -11.55 0.86
CA HIS A 90 -5.16 -10.12 1.13
C HIS A 90 -5.22 -9.81 2.62
N ILE A 91 -6.10 -10.50 3.36
CA ILE A 91 -6.20 -10.34 4.81
C ILE A 91 -4.90 -10.72 5.50
N CYS A 92 -4.24 -11.80 5.04
CA CYS A 92 -2.93 -12.20 5.59
C CYS A 92 -1.85 -11.15 5.33
N VAL A 93 -1.83 -10.56 4.13
CA VAL A 93 -0.86 -9.49 3.79
C VAL A 93 -1.11 -8.25 4.64
N GLU A 94 -2.36 -7.84 4.82
CA GLU A 94 -2.73 -6.71 5.69
C GLU A 94 -2.36 -6.97 7.15
N LEU A 95 -2.57 -8.18 7.65
CA LEU A 95 -2.15 -8.56 9.01
C LEU A 95 -0.63 -8.50 9.18
N VAL A 96 0.14 -8.92 8.17
CA VAL A 96 1.60 -8.78 8.18
C VAL A 96 2.02 -7.32 8.20
N LEU A 97 1.35 -6.44 7.42
CA LEU A 97 1.62 -5.00 7.43
C LEU A 97 1.31 -4.38 8.80
N ILE A 98 0.16 -4.70 9.39
CA ILE A 98 -0.20 -4.23 10.73
C ILE A 98 0.81 -4.71 11.78
N ALA A 99 1.21 -5.99 11.72
CA ALA A 99 2.19 -6.56 12.64
C ALA A 99 3.58 -5.90 12.48
N ALA A 100 4.01 -5.65 11.23
CA ALA A 100 5.25 -4.94 10.95
C ALA A 100 5.24 -3.50 11.47
N GLY A 101 4.10 -2.79 11.31
CA GLY A 101 3.93 -1.46 11.87
C GLY A 101 3.95 -1.44 13.41
N ALA A 102 3.23 -2.36 14.05
CA ALA A 102 3.22 -2.49 15.50
C ALA A 102 4.61 -2.86 16.07
N ALA A 103 5.36 -3.70 15.35
CA ALA A 103 6.72 -4.08 15.75
C ALA A 103 7.69 -2.89 15.74
N MET A 104 7.47 -1.88 14.89
CA MET A 104 8.31 -0.67 14.84
C MET A 104 8.34 0.11 16.16
N ALA A 105 7.28 0.02 16.97
CA ALA A 105 7.24 0.65 18.29
C ALA A 105 8.31 0.11 19.27
N PHE A 106 8.81 -1.10 19.02
CA PHE A 106 9.81 -1.77 19.87
C PHE A 106 11.25 -1.68 19.31
N TYR A 107 11.45 -1.05 18.15
CA TYR A 107 12.76 -0.99 17.51
C TYR A 107 13.64 0.07 18.16
N THR A 108 14.92 -0.28 18.28
CA THR A 108 15.96 0.57 18.88
C THR A 108 17.12 0.84 17.91
N GLU A 109 17.20 0.11 16.82
CA GLU A 109 18.30 0.16 15.86
C GLU A 109 17.80 0.45 14.43
N VAL A 110 18.55 1.25 13.67
CA VAL A 110 18.17 1.64 12.29
C VAL A 110 17.96 0.43 11.37
N TRP A 111 18.80 -0.60 11.51
CA TRP A 111 18.70 -1.78 10.65
C TRP A 111 17.38 -2.55 10.83
N MET A 112 16.76 -2.51 12.03
CA MET A 112 15.46 -3.14 12.30
C MET A 112 14.37 -2.46 11.46
N PHE A 113 14.37 -1.13 11.40
CA PHE A 113 13.46 -0.36 10.55
C PHE A 113 13.68 -0.69 9.07
N THR A 114 14.95 -0.79 8.63
CA THR A 114 15.30 -1.10 7.24
C THR A 114 14.84 -2.50 6.82
N VAL A 115 15.04 -3.51 7.68
CA VAL A 115 14.58 -4.89 7.40
C VAL A 115 13.05 -4.95 7.35
N SER A 116 12.38 -4.32 8.31
CA SER A 116 10.92 -4.24 8.33
C SER A 116 10.38 -3.51 7.08
N ALA A 117 11.04 -2.43 6.67
CA ALA A 117 10.71 -1.70 5.45
C ALA A 117 10.84 -2.56 4.18
N ALA A 118 11.85 -3.42 4.09
CA ALA A 118 11.99 -4.36 2.97
C ALA A 118 10.83 -5.37 2.93
N VAL A 119 10.41 -5.89 4.08
CA VAL A 119 9.22 -6.77 4.18
C VAL A 119 7.96 -6.03 3.76
N ILE A 120 7.75 -4.80 4.24
CA ILE A 120 6.63 -3.94 3.86
C ILE A 120 6.63 -3.69 2.35
N GLY A 121 7.80 -3.40 1.75
CA GLY A 121 7.95 -3.22 0.32
C GLY A 121 7.54 -4.46 -0.49
N ILE A 122 7.89 -5.66 -0.04
CA ILE A 122 7.44 -6.92 -0.65
C ILE A 122 5.92 -7.06 -0.50
N CYS A 123 5.35 -6.78 0.67
CA CYS A 123 3.90 -6.81 0.89
C CYS A 123 3.17 -5.82 -0.02
N PHE A 124 3.74 -4.66 -0.29
CA PHE A 124 3.19 -3.68 -1.23
C PHE A 124 3.00 -4.23 -2.63
N SER A 125 3.80 -5.21 -3.06
CA SER A 125 3.62 -5.87 -4.37
C SER A 125 2.26 -6.55 -4.51
N PHE A 126 1.60 -6.90 -3.39
CA PHE A 126 0.25 -7.48 -3.38
C PHE A 126 -0.87 -6.45 -3.23
N THR A 127 -0.58 -5.26 -2.72
CA THR A 127 -1.58 -4.25 -2.36
C THR A 127 -1.50 -2.98 -3.19
N THR A 128 -0.45 -2.83 -4.02
CA THR A 128 -0.23 -1.64 -4.86
C THR A 128 -1.09 -1.59 -6.11
N GLY A 129 -0.90 -0.52 -6.85
CA GLY A 129 -1.64 -0.15 -8.05
C GLY A 129 -1.80 -1.25 -9.10
N VAL A 130 -0.87 -2.21 -9.19
CA VAL A 130 -0.99 -3.35 -10.13
C VAL A 130 -2.17 -4.23 -9.73
N CYS A 131 -2.23 -4.68 -8.48
CA CYS A 131 -3.36 -5.48 -8.00
C CYS A 131 -4.67 -4.70 -8.02
N MET A 132 -4.62 -3.40 -7.67
CA MET A 132 -5.79 -2.52 -7.73
C MET A 132 -6.30 -2.37 -9.16
N SER A 133 -5.40 -2.19 -10.13
CA SER A 133 -5.76 -2.11 -11.55
C SER A 133 -6.36 -3.42 -12.05
N ASP A 134 -5.77 -4.56 -11.71
CA ASP A 134 -6.28 -5.88 -12.09
C ASP A 134 -7.69 -6.14 -11.55
N VAL A 135 -7.97 -5.71 -10.31
CA VAL A 135 -9.32 -5.83 -9.73
C VAL A 135 -10.29 -4.88 -10.44
N ILE A 136 -9.91 -3.62 -10.68
CA ILE A 136 -10.76 -2.64 -11.37
C ILE A 136 -11.06 -3.07 -12.79
N ASP A 137 -10.09 -3.61 -13.53
CA ASP A 137 -10.27 -4.06 -14.90
C ASP A 137 -11.22 -5.26 -15.03
N GLN A 138 -11.45 -6.02 -13.94
CA GLN A 138 -12.49 -7.06 -13.89
C GLN A 138 -13.91 -6.48 -13.81
N TRP A 139 -14.08 -5.26 -13.30
CA TRP A 139 -15.38 -4.60 -13.12
C TRP A 139 -15.69 -3.55 -14.19
N PHE A 140 -14.64 -2.93 -14.76
CA PHE A 140 -14.77 -1.84 -15.72
C PHE A 140 -14.08 -2.18 -17.04
N SER A 141 -14.81 -2.09 -18.15
CA SER A 141 -14.26 -2.35 -19.49
C SER A 141 -13.89 -1.06 -20.25
N LYS A 142 -14.65 0.01 -20.07
CA LYS A 142 -14.46 1.28 -20.80
C LYS A 142 -13.96 2.42 -19.93
N SER A 143 -14.27 2.39 -18.62
CA SER A 143 -13.99 3.48 -17.69
C SER A 143 -12.94 3.08 -16.62
N SER A 144 -12.13 2.05 -16.85
CA SER A 144 -11.11 1.58 -15.89
C SER A 144 -10.12 2.67 -15.50
N GLY A 145 -9.66 3.49 -16.45
CA GLY A 145 -8.76 4.60 -16.17
C GLY A 145 -9.35 5.64 -15.21
N LEU A 146 -10.65 5.96 -15.35
CA LEU A 146 -11.35 6.86 -14.44
C LEU A 146 -11.52 6.22 -13.06
N ALA A 147 -11.85 4.93 -13.02
CA ALA A 147 -12.00 4.19 -11.77
C ALA A 147 -10.66 4.09 -11.00
N ILE A 148 -9.55 3.80 -11.70
CA ILE A 148 -8.19 3.81 -11.12
C ILE A 148 -7.84 5.21 -10.60
N GLY A 149 -8.10 6.26 -11.39
CA GLY A 149 -7.85 7.64 -10.99
C GLY A 149 -8.66 8.03 -9.75
N LEU A 150 -9.92 7.59 -9.64
CA LEU A 150 -10.76 7.82 -8.47
C LEU A 150 -10.22 7.08 -7.23
N ALA A 151 -9.79 5.82 -7.36
CA ALA A 151 -9.21 5.07 -6.26
C ALA A 151 -7.94 5.75 -5.71
N TRP A 152 -7.04 6.22 -6.58
CA TRP A 152 -5.88 7.01 -6.18
C TRP A 152 -6.27 8.37 -5.60
N GLY A 153 -7.33 9.01 -6.09
CA GLY A 153 -7.89 10.24 -5.53
C GLY A 153 -8.39 10.03 -4.09
N VAL A 154 -9.12 8.95 -3.83
CA VAL A 154 -9.57 8.55 -2.48
C VAL A 154 -8.38 8.28 -1.56
N ASN A 155 -7.37 7.52 -2.03
CA ASN A 155 -6.15 7.29 -1.28
C ASN A 155 -5.48 8.61 -0.87
N SER A 156 -5.27 9.51 -1.81
CA SER A 156 -4.60 10.79 -1.56
C SER A 156 -5.40 11.69 -0.61
N LEU A 157 -6.72 11.73 -0.77
CA LEU A 157 -7.60 12.51 0.11
C LEU A 157 -7.58 11.99 1.54
N CYS A 158 -7.69 10.68 1.71
CA CYS A 158 -7.61 10.06 3.03
C CYS A 158 -6.26 10.30 3.71
N THR A 159 -5.16 10.15 2.96
CA THR A 159 -3.82 10.38 3.48
C THR A 159 -3.59 11.84 3.86
N LEU A 160 -4.11 12.78 3.05
CA LEU A 160 -4.07 14.21 3.34
C LEU A 160 -4.82 14.56 4.65
N LEU A 161 -5.97 13.94 4.88
CA LEU A 161 -6.76 14.19 6.09
C LEU A 161 -6.16 13.50 7.33
N LEU A 162 -5.58 12.32 7.16
CA LEU A 162 -4.96 11.56 8.26
C LEU A 162 -3.61 12.14 8.70
N SER A 163 -2.82 12.70 7.79
CA SER A 163 -1.47 13.19 8.09
C SER A 163 -1.44 14.21 9.24
N PRO A 164 -2.25 15.29 9.25
CA PRO A 164 -2.24 16.24 10.36
C PRO A 164 -2.75 15.62 11.68
N VAL A 165 -3.71 14.70 11.61
CA VAL A 165 -4.23 14.01 12.80
C VAL A 165 -3.13 13.16 13.45
N ILE A 166 -2.39 12.40 12.65
CA ILE A 166 -1.29 11.57 13.13
C ILE A 166 -0.16 12.44 13.69
N THR A 167 0.18 13.54 13.04
CA THR A 167 1.19 14.48 13.55
C THR A 167 0.80 15.02 14.92
N LEU A 168 -0.46 15.44 15.11
CA LEU A 168 -0.96 15.90 16.42
C LEU A 168 -0.92 14.79 17.49
N VAL A 169 -1.23 13.55 17.11
CA VAL A 169 -1.13 12.41 18.05
C VAL A 169 0.32 12.17 18.46
N ILE A 170 1.26 12.21 17.51
CA ILE A 170 2.70 12.06 17.78
C ILE A 170 3.20 13.16 18.73
N GLU A 171 2.77 14.41 18.52
CA GLU A 171 3.16 15.54 19.37
C GLU A 171 2.63 15.42 20.81
N GLN A 172 1.44 14.83 21.00
CA GLN A 172 0.80 14.75 22.32
C GLN A 172 1.14 13.48 23.09
N GLN A 173 1.30 12.35 22.40
CA GLN A 173 1.46 11.03 23.03
C GLN A 173 2.83 10.40 22.73
N GLY A 174 3.63 11.02 21.86
CA GLY A 174 4.85 10.42 21.33
C GLY A 174 4.59 9.52 20.13
N TRP A 175 5.67 9.06 19.53
CA TRP A 175 5.61 8.22 18.32
C TRP A 175 5.43 6.71 18.60
N ARG A 176 5.57 6.29 19.88
CA ARG A 176 5.42 4.90 20.35
C ARG A 176 4.02 4.60 20.86
#